data_d6d65cf90bafc97d5dac0a408c171efa
#
_entry.id   d6d65cf90bafc97d5dac0a408c171efa
#
_cell.length_a   1.000
_cell.length_b   1.000
_cell.length_c   1.000
_cell.angle_alpha   90.00
_cell.angle_beta   90.00
_cell.angle_gamma   90.00
#
_symmetry.space_group_name_H-M   'P 1'
#
loop_
_entity.id
_entity.type
_entity.pdbx_description
1 polymer ?
#
loop_
_entity_poly.entity_id
_entity_poly.type
_entity_poly.pdbx_seq_one_letter_code
_entity_poly.pdbx_strand_id
1 'polypeptide(L)'
;MYSDKNVLLIGGGGTIGTYVAKELLEMGCAVDVICLEDYTSDNEKLRYFKQKITLDSLKEFLADKYYNGILDFLHHPVPEDYIDFHMVIAPKTDHEIFFSSIRAMADLQHPYTEEAPLFIDLIEDERYQEMFDSRDGRGFIANDDYSLSKGRCERYLKEVSKYKNWTIVRPMINTSEKRLDIVLHTFHEVLELAKAGETMYQPLMCKDLVAGLEWAGNTGKMIANLMFKKECMGETYMLSSGHRMTWGDVANVYAELLGVKVEWVPLNEYRAKTDKGWGDSLLYDRNYSREVDNAKLLRDTGLTKEDFTPFKEGIRTELKKLGAI
;
A
#
# COMPACT_ATOMS: atom_id res chain seq x y z
N MET A 1 3.19 -6.05 -25.76
CA MET A 1 2.76 -7.34 -25.15
C MET A 1 4.02 -8.00 -24.61
N TYR A 2 4.03 -8.43 -23.34
CA TYR A 2 5.21 -8.93 -22.62
C TYR A 2 5.14 -10.47 -22.43
N SER A 3 4.83 -11.20 -23.53
CA SER A 3 4.58 -12.65 -23.49
C SER A 3 5.83 -13.50 -23.19
N ASP A 4 7.01 -12.91 -23.28
CA ASP A 4 8.31 -13.49 -22.97
C ASP A 4 8.82 -13.14 -21.57
N LYS A 5 8.02 -12.37 -20.79
CA LYS A 5 8.41 -11.90 -19.45
C LYS A 5 7.83 -12.78 -18.36
N ASN A 6 8.65 -13.01 -17.33
CA ASN A 6 8.26 -13.67 -16.10
C ASN A 6 8.46 -12.75 -14.89
N VAL A 7 7.52 -12.78 -13.98
CA VAL A 7 7.51 -11.93 -12.78
C VAL A 7 7.28 -12.75 -11.53
N LEU A 8 8.02 -12.46 -10.47
CA LEU A 8 7.84 -13.06 -9.16
C LEU A 8 7.21 -12.04 -8.20
N LEU A 9 6.14 -12.45 -7.53
CA LEU A 9 5.46 -11.69 -6.47
C LEU A 9 5.71 -12.37 -5.12
N ILE A 10 6.61 -11.83 -4.31
CA ILE A 10 6.94 -12.33 -2.97
C ILE A 10 5.93 -11.77 -1.98
N GLY A 11 5.12 -12.62 -1.34
CA GLY A 11 4.00 -12.18 -0.50
C GLY A 11 2.80 -11.65 -1.30
N GLY A 12 2.69 -12.01 -2.59
CA GLY A 12 1.71 -11.46 -3.53
C GLY A 12 0.27 -11.97 -3.36
N GLY A 13 -0.05 -12.80 -2.33
CA GLY A 13 -1.41 -13.30 -2.08
C GLY A 13 -2.40 -12.27 -1.49
N GLY A 14 -1.93 -11.08 -1.14
CA GLY A 14 -2.71 -10.03 -0.50
C GLY A 14 -3.49 -9.12 -1.47
N THR A 15 -4.07 -8.05 -0.89
CA THR A 15 -4.92 -7.06 -1.57
C THR A 15 -4.31 -6.51 -2.86
N ILE A 16 -3.07 -6.00 -2.81
CA ILE A 16 -2.42 -5.38 -3.98
C ILE A 16 -1.89 -6.46 -4.93
N GLY A 17 -1.22 -7.49 -4.40
CA GLY A 17 -0.55 -8.50 -5.20
C GLY A 17 -1.48 -9.27 -6.13
N THR A 18 -2.71 -9.53 -5.70
CA THR A 18 -3.74 -10.18 -6.53
C THR A 18 -4.06 -9.36 -7.79
N TYR A 19 -4.15 -8.03 -7.65
CA TYR A 19 -4.43 -7.15 -8.80
C TYR A 19 -3.18 -6.91 -9.67
N VAL A 20 -1.99 -6.86 -9.06
CA VAL A 20 -0.74 -6.82 -9.84
C VAL A 20 -0.60 -8.07 -10.70
N ALA A 21 -0.85 -9.26 -10.13
CA ALA A 21 -0.82 -10.50 -10.89
C ALA A 21 -1.81 -10.47 -12.06
N LYS A 22 -3.04 -9.98 -11.83
CA LYS A 22 -4.06 -9.86 -12.88
C LYS A 22 -3.58 -8.96 -14.03
N GLU A 23 -3.12 -7.75 -13.74
CA GLU A 23 -2.67 -6.79 -14.75
C GLU A 23 -1.45 -7.33 -15.55
N LEU A 24 -0.48 -7.96 -14.86
CA LEU A 24 0.68 -8.57 -15.53
C LEU A 24 0.27 -9.73 -16.45
N LEU A 25 -0.70 -10.55 -16.06
CA LEU A 25 -1.26 -11.59 -16.91
C LEU A 25 -1.97 -11.02 -18.14
N GLU A 26 -2.73 -9.94 -17.98
CA GLU A 26 -3.38 -9.23 -19.10
C GLU A 26 -2.35 -8.61 -20.06
N MET A 27 -1.18 -8.18 -19.55
CA MET A 27 -0.04 -7.77 -20.37
C MET A 27 0.67 -8.94 -21.07
N GLY A 28 0.34 -10.17 -20.70
CA GLY A 28 0.85 -11.41 -21.29
C GLY A 28 1.99 -12.09 -20.52
N CYS A 29 2.41 -11.53 -19.38
CA CYS A 29 3.48 -12.09 -18.55
C CYS A 29 3.12 -13.47 -17.96
N ALA A 30 4.13 -14.27 -17.64
CA ALA A 30 4.00 -15.36 -16.69
C ALA A 30 4.25 -14.82 -15.27
N VAL A 31 3.46 -15.25 -14.29
CA VAL A 31 3.50 -14.74 -12.92
C VAL A 31 3.63 -15.90 -11.93
N ASP A 32 4.66 -15.85 -11.11
CA ASP A 32 4.85 -16.70 -9.95
C ASP A 32 4.51 -15.92 -8.68
N VAL A 33 3.74 -16.52 -7.80
CA VAL A 33 3.33 -15.88 -6.53
C VAL A 33 3.74 -16.76 -5.37
N ILE A 34 4.56 -16.26 -4.47
CA ILE A 34 4.83 -16.92 -3.19
C ILE A 34 3.93 -16.28 -2.14
N CYS A 35 3.14 -17.08 -1.43
CA CYS A 35 2.24 -16.63 -0.37
C CYS A 35 2.02 -17.73 0.68
N LEU A 36 1.33 -17.39 1.78
CA LEU A 36 1.03 -18.34 2.85
C LEU A 36 -0.24 -19.15 2.55
N GLU A 37 -1.11 -18.58 1.73
CA GLU A 37 -2.38 -19.18 1.34
C GLU A 37 -2.19 -20.30 0.33
N ASP A 38 -3.12 -21.25 0.33
CA ASP A 38 -3.15 -22.40 -0.60
C ASP A 38 -3.99 -22.05 -1.83
N TYR A 39 -3.49 -21.15 -2.66
CA TYR A 39 -4.16 -20.77 -3.90
C TYR A 39 -3.76 -21.67 -5.05
N THR A 40 -4.70 -21.86 -5.97
CA THR A 40 -4.52 -22.56 -7.25
C THR A 40 -5.01 -21.67 -8.39
N SER A 41 -4.58 -21.95 -9.60
CA SER A 41 -5.02 -21.24 -10.80
C SER A 41 -5.17 -22.21 -11.97
N ASP A 42 -6.23 -22.04 -12.75
CA ASP A 42 -6.42 -22.73 -14.03
C ASP A 42 -5.66 -22.03 -15.18
N ASN A 43 -5.07 -20.85 -14.92
CA ASN A 43 -4.24 -20.14 -15.89
C ASN A 43 -2.81 -20.67 -15.83
N GLU A 44 -2.35 -21.29 -16.91
CA GLU A 44 -1.00 -21.87 -17.02
C GLU A 44 0.14 -20.86 -16.79
N LYS A 45 -0.14 -19.56 -16.98
CA LYS A 45 0.80 -18.46 -16.73
C LYS A 45 0.83 -17.97 -15.30
N LEU A 46 -0.05 -18.46 -14.40
CA LEU A 46 -0.11 -18.07 -13.00
C LEU A 46 0.15 -19.28 -12.10
N ARG A 47 1.25 -19.24 -11.36
CA ARG A 47 1.62 -20.31 -10.44
C ARG A 47 1.72 -19.78 -9.02
N TYR A 48 1.14 -20.51 -8.07
CA TYR A 48 1.24 -20.22 -6.64
C TYR A 48 2.17 -21.20 -5.95
N PHE A 49 2.98 -20.67 -5.04
CA PHE A 49 3.89 -21.42 -4.19
C PHE A 49 3.55 -21.11 -2.74
N LYS A 50 2.92 -22.08 -2.05
CA LYS A 50 2.58 -21.94 -0.63
C LYS A 50 3.84 -22.11 0.20
N GLN A 51 4.42 -21.00 0.63
CA GLN A 51 5.65 -20.99 1.41
C GLN A 51 5.78 -19.74 2.27
N LYS A 52 6.19 -19.93 3.53
CA LYS A 52 6.68 -18.82 4.35
C LYS A 52 8.08 -18.44 3.86
N ILE A 53 8.26 -17.20 3.46
CA ILE A 53 9.54 -16.70 2.98
C ILE A 53 10.41 -16.26 4.16
N THR A 54 11.61 -16.83 4.20
CA THR A 54 12.78 -16.40 4.99
C THR A 54 13.90 -16.09 4.01
N LEU A 55 14.98 -15.48 4.48
CA LEU A 55 16.14 -15.19 3.63
C LEU A 55 16.72 -16.46 2.99
N ASP A 56 16.83 -17.54 3.77
CA ASP A 56 17.39 -18.80 3.27
C ASP A 56 16.46 -19.48 2.26
N SER A 57 15.16 -19.51 2.54
CA SER A 57 14.21 -20.09 1.59
C SER A 57 14.09 -19.26 0.30
N LEU A 58 14.30 -17.95 0.36
CA LEU A 58 14.36 -17.10 -0.83
C LEU A 58 15.62 -17.37 -1.64
N LYS A 59 16.78 -17.53 -1.02
CA LYS A 59 18.02 -17.92 -1.69
C LYS A 59 17.87 -19.25 -2.41
N GLU A 60 17.28 -20.24 -1.74
CA GLU A 60 17.01 -21.55 -2.32
C GLU A 60 16.03 -21.44 -3.49
N PHE A 61 14.93 -20.72 -3.33
CA PHE A 61 13.93 -20.53 -4.38
C PHE A 61 14.51 -19.85 -5.64
N LEU A 62 15.42 -18.90 -5.46
CA LEU A 62 16.04 -18.11 -6.54
C LEU A 62 17.37 -18.73 -7.06
N ALA A 63 17.85 -19.84 -6.51
CA ALA A 63 19.19 -20.38 -6.82
C ALA A 63 19.44 -20.48 -8.35
N ASP A 64 18.55 -21.15 -9.06
CA ASP A 64 18.65 -21.41 -10.51
C ASP A 64 17.62 -20.62 -11.33
N LYS A 65 17.01 -19.57 -10.73
CA LYS A 65 15.97 -18.78 -11.39
C LYS A 65 16.44 -17.35 -11.64
N TYR A 66 15.86 -16.77 -12.67
CA TYR A 66 15.98 -15.37 -13.02
C TYR A 66 14.61 -14.84 -13.46
N TYR A 67 14.22 -13.67 -12.98
CA TYR A 67 12.95 -13.04 -13.33
C TYR A 67 13.18 -11.70 -14.01
N ASN A 68 12.30 -11.34 -14.95
CA ASN A 68 12.33 -10.00 -15.53
C ASN A 68 11.80 -8.93 -14.56
N GLY A 69 11.01 -9.35 -13.58
CA GLY A 69 10.55 -8.48 -12.49
C GLY A 69 10.40 -9.27 -11.19
N ILE A 70 10.80 -8.67 -10.07
CA ILE A 70 10.52 -9.19 -8.74
C ILE A 70 9.90 -8.07 -7.91
N LEU A 71 8.77 -8.39 -7.27
CA LEU A 71 8.06 -7.47 -6.37
C LEU A 71 8.03 -8.06 -4.97
N ASP A 72 8.54 -7.31 -3.99
CA ASP A 72 8.55 -7.72 -2.59
C ASP A 72 7.47 -6.98 -1.80
N PHE A 73 6.38 -7.68 -1.47
CA PHE A 73 5.25 -7.20 -0.68
C PHE A 73 5.43 -7.39 0.82
N LEU A 74 6.53 -7.98 1.25
CA LEU A 74 6.73 -8.26 2.66
C LEU A 74 6.96 -6.98 3.46
N HIS A 75 6.55 -7.02 4.70
CA HIS A 75 6.96 -6.05 5.69
C HIS A 75 8.27 -6.53 6.34
N HIS A 76 9.30 -5.71 6.24
CA HIS A 76 10.58 -5.89 6.91
C HIS A 76 10.64 -4.94 8.11
N PRO A 77 10.30 -5.39 9.33
CA PRO A 77 10.31 -4.52 10.51
C PRO A 77 11.71 -3.98 10.81
N VAL A 78 12.71 -4.81 10.59
CA VAL A 78 14.13 -4.47 10.73
C VAL A 78 14.69 -4.14 9.34
N PRO A 79 15.20 -2.93 9.10
CA PRO A 79 15.73 -2.53 7.79
C PRO A 79 16.84 -3.44 7.27
N GLU A 80 17.66 -4.00 8.16
CA GLU A 80 18.73 -4.93 7.83
C GLU A 80 18.18 -6.20 7.16
N ASP A 81 17.01 -6.69 7.57
CA ASP A 81 16.36 -7.82 6.91
C ASP A 81 16.03 -7.51 5.46
N TYR A 82 15.54 -6.28 5.18
CA TYR A 82 15.30 -5.84 3.81
C TYR A 82 16.59 -5.74 3.00
N ILE A 83 17.67 -5.23 3.58
CA ILE A 83 18.98 -5.14 2.92
C ILE A 83 19.42 -6.52 2.45
N ASP A 84 19.33 -7.53 3.31
CA ASP A 84 19.68 -8.90 2.99
C ASP A 84 18.79 -9.48 1.87
N PHE A 85 17.49 -9.22 1.92
CA PHE A 85 16.55 -9.61 0.85
C PHE A 85 16.91 -8.93 -0.49
N HIS A 86 17.11 -7.62 -0.48
CA HIS A 86 17.52 -6.85 -1.66
C HIS A 86 18.82 -7.41 -2.29
N MET A 87 19.81 -7.74 -1.46
CA MET A 87 21.08 -8.30 -1.92
C MET A 87 20.92 -9.68 -2.58
N VAL A 88 19.87 -10.42 -2.28
CA VAL A 88 19.50 -11.68 -2.92
C VAL A 88 18.66 -11.44 -4.18
N ILE A 89 17.72 -10.49 -4.14
CA ILE A 89 16.76 -10.21 -5.21
C ILE A 89 17.41 -9.48 -6.39
N ALA A 90 18.10 -8.37 -6.12
CA ALA A 90 18.58 -7.46 -7.16
C ALA A 90 19.45 -8.13 -8.25
N PRO A 91 20.37 -9.08 -7.94
CA PRO A 91 21.14 -9.79 -8.96
C PRO A 91 20.33 -10.87 -9.72
N LYS A 92 19.10 -11.13 -9.33
CA LYS A 92 18.23 -12.18 -9.90
C LYS A 92 17.07 -11.62 -10.72
N THR A 93 17.06 -10.30 -10.98
CA THR A 93 16.00 -9.65 -11.73
C THR A 93 16.51 -8.51 -12.60
N ASP A 94 15.80 -8.25 -13.70
CA ASP A 94 15.99 -7.02 -14.47
C ASP A 94 15.43 -5.80 -13.73
N HIS A 95 14.33 -5.97 -12.95
CA HIS A 95 13.65 -4.87 -12.27
C HIS A 95 13.03 -5.32 -10.94
N GLU A 96 13.49 -4.73 -9.83
CA GLU A 96 12.94 -4.93 -8.50
C GLU A 96 11.97 -3.79 -8.16
N ILE A 97 10.78 -4.09 -7.62
CA ILE A 97 9.89 -3.10 -7.03
C ILE A 97 9.83 -3.27 -5.52
N PHE A 98 10.27 -2.24 -4.80
CA PHE A 98 10.18 -2.15 -3.35
C PHE A 98 8.92 -1.41 -2.93
N PHE A 99 8.14 -2.04 -2.05
CA PHE A 99 6.94 -1.44 -1.47
C PHE A 99 7.28 -0.64 -0.21
N SER A 100 7.37 0.68 -0.38
CA SER A 100 7.28 1.63 0.72
C SER A 100 5.82 1.88 1.09
N SER A 101 5.46 3.06 1.54
CA SER A 101 4.09 3.41 1.95
C SER A 101 3.90 4.92 1.98
N ILE A 102 2.67 5.38 1.72
CA ILE A 102 2.27 6.75 2.03
C ILE A 102 2.46 7.09 3.53
N ARG A 103 2.43 6.10 4.42
CA ARG A 103 2.69 6.31 5.86
C ARG A 103 4.11 6.75 6.17
N ALA A 104 5.08 6.49 5.30
CA ALA A 104 6.44 6.98 5.49
C ALA A 104 6.57 8.50 5.33
N MET A 105 5.57 9.16 4.71
CA MET A 105 5.58 10.60 4.42
C MET A 105 5.25 11.42 5.67
N ALA A 106 6.05 12.44 5.91
CA ALA A 106 5.77 13.44 6.94
C ALA A 106 4.64 14.39 6.51
N ASP A 107 3.79 14.80 7.47
CA ASP A 107 2.64 15.68 7.20
C ASP A 107 3.03 17.17 7.20
N LEU A 108 3.98 17.54 6.34
CA LEU A 108 4.51 18.91 6.25
C LEU A 108 4.15 19.63 4.95
N GLN A 109 3.74 18.91 3.92
CA GLN A 109 3.53 19.46 2.58
C GLN A 109 2.36 18.77 1.88
N HIS A 110 1.48 19.54 1.28
CA HIS A 110 0.38 19.04 0.43
C HIS A 110 0.32 19.80 -0.90
N PRO A 111 0.05 19.11 -2.02
CA PRO A 111 0.02 17.65 -2.15
C PRO A 111 1.40 17.03 -1.89
N TYR A 112 1.43 15.77 -1.45
CA TYR A 112 2.67 15.01 -1.39
C TYR A 112 3.23 14.78 -2.78
N THR A 113 4.53 15.04 -2.94
CA THR A 113 5.34 14.64 -4.09
C THR A 113 6.34 13.57 -3.67
N GLU A 114 7.07 13.00 -4.63
CA GLU A 114 8.12 12.00 -4.34
C GLU A 114 9.27 12.57 -3.51
N GLU A 115 9.51 13.89 -3.60
CA GLU A 115 10.55 14.63 -2.89
C GLU A 115 10.12 15.14 -1.51
N ALA A 116 8.82 15.01 -1.16
CA ALA A 116 8.34 15.45 0.15
C ALA A 116 9.03 14.66 1.29
N PRO A 117 9.31 15.30 2.44
CA PRO A 117 10.05 14.68 3.52
C PRO A 117 9.41 13.39 4.05
N LEU A 118 10.23 12.45 4.43
CA LEU A 118 9.83 11.27 5.19
C LEU A 118 9.92 11.55 6.70
N PHE A 119 9.17 10.82 7.51
CA PHE A 119 9.29 10.92 8.97
C PHE A 119 10.70 10.64 9.48
N ILE A 120 11.43 9.73 8.84
CA ILE A 120 12.81 9.43 9.21
C ILE A 120 13.73 10.65 9.03
N ASP A 121 13.49 11.49 8.02
CA ASP A 121 14.27 12.70 7.79
C ASP A 121 14.05 13.72 8.92
N LEU A 122 12.82 13.81 9.44
CA LEU A 122 12.48 14.73 10.53
C LEU A 122 13.06 14.28 11.87
N ILE A 123 13.06 12.97 12.15
CA ILE A 123 13.57 12.43 13.42
C ILE A 123 15.08 12.68 13.54
N GLU A 124 15.80 12.68 12.43
CA GLU A 124 17.24 12.90 12.39
C GLU A 124 17.61 14.38 12.23
N ASP A 125 16.65 15.27 12.00
CA ASP A 125 16.86 16.71 11.82
C ASP A 125 16.74 17.45 13.16
N GLU A 126 17.83 18.09 13.62
CA GLU A 126 17.89 18.83 14.87
C GLU A 126 16.80 19.90 14.99
N ARG A 127 16.32 20.46 13.87
CA ARG A 127 15.23 21.48 13.87
C ARG A 127 13.90 20.94 14.37
N TYR A 128 13.68 19.62 14.30
CA TYR A 128 12.44 18.96 14.73
C TYR A 128 12.63 18.18 16.04
N GLN A 129 13.81 18.19 16.65
CA GLN A 129 14.12 17.42 17.84
C GLN A 129 13.17 17.73 19.00
N GLU A 130 12.88 19.03 19.23
CA GLU A 130 11.95 19.43 20.30
C GLU A 130 10.54 18.86 20.10
N MET A 131 10.07 18.78 18.84
CA MET A 131 8.78 18.16 18.51
C MET A 131 8.78 16.67 18.86
N PHE A 132 9.82 15.94 18.52
CA PHE A 132 9.90 14.50 18.80
C PHE A 132 10.24 14.20 20.26
N ASP A 133 10.89 15.10 20.98
CA ASP A 133 11.10 14.98 22.43
C ASP A 133 9.85 15.28 23.26
N SER A 134 8.84 15.89 22.65
CA SER A 134 7.52 16.06 23.26
C SER A 134 6.89 14.70 23.62
N ARG A 135 5.86 14.71 24.50
CA ARG A 135 5.13 13.49 24.85
C ARG A 135 4.52 12.83 23.61
N ASP A 136 3.93 13.62 22.71
CA ASP A 136 3.25 13.13 21.51
C ASP A 136 4.28 12.63 20.48
N GLY A 137 5.41 13.31 20.32
CA GLY A 137 6.50 12.87 19.45
C GLY A 137 7.13 11.54 19.90
N ARG A 138 7.37 11.36 21.21
CA ARG A 138 7.82 10.07 21.75
C ARG A 138 6.80 8.96 21.57
N GLY A 139 5.52 9.29 21.68
CA GLY A 139 4.43 8.37 21.37
C GLY A 139 4.44 7.94 19.92
N PHE A 140 4.67 8.86 18.98
CA PHE A 140 4.82 8.55 17.56
C PHE A 140 5.98 7.57 17.31
N ILE A 141 7.19 7.88 17.79
CA ILE A 141 8.38 7.02 17.61
C ILE A 141 8.14 5.62 18.18
N ALA A 142 7.46 5.50 19.32
CA ALA A 142 7.18 4.22 19.96
C ALA A 142 6.13 3.38 19.22
N ASN A 143 5.22 4.01 18.47
CA ASN A 143 4.05 3.33 17.88
C ASN A 143 4.08 3.26 16.34
N ASP A 144 4.97 3.99 15.66
CA ASP A 144 5.05 3.98 14.19
C ASP A 144 6.40 3.48 13.66
N ASP A 145 6.85 2.35 14.16
CA ASP A 145 8.02 1.64 13.65
C ASP A 145 7.90 1.29 12.15
N TYR A 146 6.69 1.02 11.68
CA TYR A 146 6.42 0.72 10.27
C TYR A 146 6.85 1.86 9.33
N SER A 147 6.45 3.10 9.60
CA SER A 147 6.80 4.27 8.79
C SER A 147 8.30 4.51 8.77
N LEU A 148 8.94 4.41 9.93
CA LEU A 148 10.38 4.61 10.10
C LEU A 148 11.19 3.52 9.40
N SER A 149 10.76 2.26 9.52
CA SER A 149 11.38 1.13 8.83
C SER A 149 11.32 1.32 7.31
N LYS A 150 10.15 1.67 6.75
CA LYS A 150 10.02 1.94 5.32
C LYS A 150 10.92 3.09 4.85
N GLY A 151 11.01 4.18 5.61
CA GLY A 151 11.90 5.31 5.31
C GLY A 151 13.38 4.91 5.29
N ARG A 152 13.84 4.10 6.26
CA ARG A 152 15.21 3.58 6.30
C ARG A 152 15.53 2.69 5.09
N CYS A 153 14.60 1.82 4.69
CA CYS A 153 14.77 0.99 3.49
C CYS A 153 14.88 1.84 2.21
N GLU A 154 14.05 2.89 2.07
CA GLU A 154 14.16 3.81 0.94
C GLU A 154 15.52 4.51 0.89
N ARG A 155 16.00 5.01 2.05
CA ARG A 155 17.30 5.66 2.16
C ARG A 155 18.43 4.71 1.74
N TYR A 156 18.39 3.46 2.23
CA TYR A 156 19.36 2.45 1.80
C TYR A 156 19.39 2.27 0.29
N LEU A 157 18.25 2.11 -0.36
CA LEU A 157 18.18 1.94 -1.82
C LEU A 157 18.78 3.14 -2.57
N LYS A 158 18.43 4.35 -2.16
CA LYS A 158 18.86 5.60 -2.81
C LYS A 158 20.36 5.87 -2.64
N GLU A 159 20.87 5.71 -1.42
CA GLU A 159 22.19 6.20 -1.02
C GLU A 159 23.26 5.11 -0.99
N VAL A 160 22.91 3.89 -0.59
CA VAL A 160 23.88 2.83 -0.27
C VAL A 160 23.90 1.71 -1.29
N SER A 161 22.73 1.28 -1.82
CA SER A 161 22.69 0.16 -2.74
C SER A 161 23.53 0.37 -3.98
N LYS A 162 24.37 -0.62 -4.29
CA LYS A 162 25.14 -0.68 -5.54
C LYS A 162 24.30 -1.03 -6.77
N TYR A 163 23.13 -1.64 -6.55
CA TYR A 163 22.18 -1.95 -7.62
C TYR A 163 21.28 -0.75 -7.88
N LYS A 164 20.94 -0.51 -9.14
CA LYS A 164 20.07 0.60 -9.55
C LYS A 164 18.86 0.12 -10.37
N ASN A 165 18.62 -1.18 -10.39
CA ASN A 165 17.49 -1.81 -11.05
C ASN A 165 16.24 -1.92 -10.15
N TRP A 166 16.09 -1.01 -9.19
CA TRP A 166 14.95 -0.93 -8.30
C TRP A 166 14.05 0.27 -8.62
N THR A 167 12.78 0.13 -8.29
CA THR A 167 11.82 1.24 -8.20
C THR A 167 11.16 1.22 -6.83
N ILE A 168 11.08 2.35 -6.17
CA ILE A 168 10.34 2.51 -4.91
C ILE A 168 8.92 2.92 -5.25
N VAL A 169 7.93 2.22 -4.71
CA VAL A 169 6.53 2.63 -4.80
C VAL A 169 5.97 2.94 -3.41
N ARG A 170 5.22 4.04 -3.31
CA ARG A 170 4.52 4.48 -2.10
C ARG A 170 3.01 4.36 -2.32
N PRO A 171 2.42 3.17 -2.11
CA PRO A 171 1.00 2.99 -2.28
C PRO A 171 0.21 3.75 -1.23
N MET A 172 -0.99 4.18 -1.63
CA MET A 172 -2.04 4.66 -0.75
C MET A 172 -2.57 3.52 0.12
N ILE A 173 -3.53 3.80 0.99
CA ILE A 173 -4.29 2.76 1.69
C ILE A 173 -5.14 2.03 0.66
N ASN A 174 -4.92 0.74 0.47
CA ASN A 174 -5.61 -0.03 -0.57
C ASN A 174 -6.82 -0.77 -0.05
N THR A 175 -7.89 -0.76 -0.83
CA THR A 175 -9.13 -1.50 -0.58
C THR A 175 -9.37 -2.58 -1.62
N SER A 176 -9.89 -3.72 -1.18
CA SER A 176 -10.38 -4.84 -1.99
C SER A 176 -11.39 -5.67 -1.19
N GLU A 177 -11.86 -6.80 -1.76
CA GLU A 177 -12.67 -7.77 -1.00
C GLU A 177 -11.98 -8.27 0.27
N LYS A 178 -10.66 -8.18 0.35
CA LYS A 178 -9.87 -8.58 1.53
C LYS A 178 -9.76 -7.49 2.58
N ARG A 179 -10.11 -6.25 2.23
CA ARG A 179 -9.93 -5.09 3.10
C ARG A 179 -10.84 -3.94 2.70
N LEU A 180 -11.84 -3.65 3.55
CA LEU A 180 -12.80 -2.56 3.39
C LEU A 180 -12.63 -1.57 4.55
N ASP A 181 -11.80 -0.55 4.38
CA ASP A 181 -11.47 0.42 5.46
C ASP A 181 -12.39 1.64 5.42
N ILE A 182 -12.82 2.10 6.61
CA ILE A 182 -13.27 3.46 6.86
C ILE A 182 -12.46 3.97 8.05
N VAL A 183 -11.64 4.98 7.87
CA VAL A 183 -10.68 5.53 8.82
C VAL A 183 -9.68 4.48 9.31
N LEU A 184 -10.09 3.57 10.19
CA LEU A 184 -9.27 2.47 10.70
C LEU A 184 -9.47 1.18 9.88
N HIS A 185 -8.60 0.20 10.14
CA HIS A 185 -8.75 -1.13 9.57
C HIS A 185 -10.03 -1.77 10.10
N THR A 186 -11.04 -1.78 9.29
CA THR A 186 -12.32 -2.37 9.66
C THR A 186 -12.52 -3.73 9.00
N PHE A 187 -11.65 -4.12 8.07
CA PHE A 187 -11.79 -5.35 7.27
C PHE A 187 -13.23 -5.49 6.76
N HIS A 188 -13.98 -6.46 7.30
CA HIS A 188 -15.38 -6.69 6.93
C HIS A 188 -16.38 -6.15 7.96
N GLU A 189 -15.94 -5.43 9.00
CA GLU A 189 -16.83 -4.87 10.04
C GLU A 189 -17.95 -4.00 9.44
N VAL A 190 -17.63 -3.23 8.39
CA VAL A 190 -18.63 -2.42 7.67
C VAL A 190 -19.77 -3.29 7.11
N LEU A 191 -19.49 -4.51 6.65
CA LEU A 191 -20.50 -5.45 6.16
C LEU A 191 -21.32 -6.05 7.29
N GLU A 192 -20.69 -6.36 8.41
CA GLU A 192 -21.35 -6.93 9.59
C GLU A 192 -22.33 -5.92 10.19
N LEU A 193 -21.88 -4.69 10.39
CA LEU A 193 -22.72 -3.61 10.90
C LEU A 193 -23.87 -3.27 9.93
N ALA A 194 -23.61 -3.24 8.63
CA ALA A 194 -24.64 -3.03 7.63
C ALA A 194 -25.73 -4.13 7.68
N LYS A 195 -25.33 -5.40 7.77
CA LYS A 195 -26.25 -6.55 7.89
C LYS A 195 -27.05 -6.51 9.20
N ALA A 196 -26.44 -6.09 10.29
CA ALA A 196 -27.10 -5.97 11.59
C ALA A 196 -28.01 -4.73 11.70
N GLY A 197 -27.91 -3.79 10.75
CA GLY A 197 -28.61 -2.49 10.84
C GLY A 197 -28.06 -1.59 11.94
N GLU A 198 -26.82 -1.85 12.38
CA GLU A 198 -26.16 -1.14 13.45
C GLU A 198 -25.43 0.10 12.93
N THR A 199 -25.15 1.05 13.84
CA THR A 199 -24.43 2.28 13.50
C THR A 199 -22.92 2.07 13.62
N MET A 200 -22.20 2.43 12.58
CA MET A 200 -20.74 2.49 12.58
C MET A 200 -20.26 3.84 13.08
N TYR A 201 -19.60 3.86 14.22
CA TYR A 201 -19.03 5.09 14.78
C TYR A 201 -17.67 5.37 14.19
N GLN A 202 -17.39 6.65 13.86
CA GLN A 202 -16.12 7.09 13.31
C GLN A 202 -15.63 8.37 14.01
N PRO A 203 -14.31 8.59 14.13
CA PRO A 203 -13.76 9.76 14.83
C PRO A 203 -13.95 11.03 13.99
N LEU A 204 -14.67 12.01 14.55
CA LEU A 204 -15.03 13.25 13.88
C LEU A 204 -13.81 14.03 13.36
N MET A 205 -12.68 13.96 14.05
CA MET A 205 -11.44 14.64 13.67
C MET A 205 -10.91 14.22 12.30
N CYS A 206 -11.26 13.02 11.83
CA CYS A 206 -10.79 12.50 10.53
C CYS A 206 -11.74 12.82 9.37
N LYS A 207 -12.99 13.22 9.65
CA LYS A 207 -14.07 13.29 8.65
C LYS A 207 -13.70 14.04 7.38
N ASP A 208 -13.09 15.21 7.53
CA ASP A 208 -12.82 16.14 6.43
C ASP A 208 -11.38 16.02 5.88
N LEU A 209 -10.59 15.11 6.44
CA LEU A 209 -9.23 14.82 5.94
C LEU A 209 -9.29 13.99 4.65
N VAL A 210 -8.38 14.26 3.72
CA VAL A 210 -8.22 13.43 2.51
C VAL A 210 -7.74 12.05 2.93
N ALA A 211 -8.54 11.02 2.61
CA ALA A 211 -8.38 9.67 3.14
C ALA A 211 -7.10 8.96 2.69
N GLY A 212 -6.55 9.35 1.54
CA GLY A 212 -5.43 8.62 0.98
C GLY A 212 -5.77 7.17 0.66
N LEU A 213 -6.98 6.93 0.19
CA LEU A 213 -7.51 5.62 -0.09
C LEU A 213 -7.53 5.36 -1.60
N GLU A 214 -7.15 4.14 -2.00
CA GLU A 214 -7.13 3.73 -3.40
C GLU A 214 -7.78 2.34 -3.56
N TRP A 215 -8.48 2.12 -4.66
CA TRP A 215 -8.89 0.77 -5.03
C TRP A 215 -7.68 -0.02 -5.54
N ALA A 216 -7.51 -1.25 -5.02
CA ALA A 216 -6.33 -2.08 -5.34
C ALA A 216 -6.19 -2.40 -6.83
N GLY A 217 -7.29 -2.39 -7.60
CA GLY A 217 -7.25 -2.54 -9.05
C GLY A 217 -6.49 -1.42 -9.74
N ASN A 218 -6.69 -0.16 -9.32
CA ASN A 218 -5.91 0.97 -9.84
C ASN A 218 -4.43 0.85 -9.46
N THR A 219 -4.14 0.48 -8.21
CA THR A 219 -2.76 0.28 -7.74
C THR A 219 -2.06 -0.83 -8.52
N GLY A 220 -2.76 -1.95 -8.79
CA GLY A 220 -2.22 -3.03 -9.62
C GLY A 220 -1.87 -2.56 -11.02
N LYS A 221 -2.74 -1.77 -11.66
CA LYS A 221 -2.51 -1.18 -12.98
C LYS A 221 -1.31 -0.23 -12.97
N MET A 222 -1.19 0.66 -11.97
CA MET A 222 -0.04 1.57 -11.84
C MET A 222 1.28 0.79 -11.77
N ILE A 223 1.36 -0.23 -10.91
CA ILE A 223 2.55 -1.05 -10.72
C ILE A 223 2.92 -1.82 -11.98
N ALA A 224 1.94 -2.46 -12.62
CA ALA A 224 2.18 -3.21 -13.85
C ALA A 224 2.73 -2.31 -14.98
N ASN A 225 2.27 -1.05 -15.04
CA ASN A 225 2.74 -0.07 -16.03
C ASN A 225 4.09 0.60 -15.67
N LEU A 226 4.59 0.47 -14.43
CA LEU A 226 5.96 0.83 -14.06
C LEU A 226 6.96 -0.29 -14.40
N MET A 227 6.50 -1.55 -14.44
CA MET A 227 7.38 -2.69 -14.71
C MET A 227 8.06 -2.60 -16.07
N PHE A 228 9.30 -3.07 -16.12
CA PHE A 228 10.13 -3.19 -17.33
C PHE A 228 10.57 -1.86 -17.97
N LYS A 229 10.21 -0.72 -17.38
CA LYS A 229 10.59 0.61 -17.86
C LYS A 229 11.92 1.03 -17.26
N LYS A 230 12.93 1.21 -18.10
CA LYS A 230 14.28 1.62 -17.65
C LYS A 230 14.28 2.99 -17.00
N GLU A 231 13.44 3.90 -17.49
CA GLU A 231 13.24 5.24 -16.94
C GLU A 231 12.65 5.25 -15.52
N CYS A 232 12.04 4.14 -15.09
CA CYS A 232 11.51 4.00 -13.75
C CYS A 232 12.51 3.41 -12.74
N MET A 233 13.65 2.88 -13.23
CA MET A 233 14.67 2.31 -12.38
C MET A 233 15.47 3.41 -11.67
N GLY A 234 15.70 3.23 -10.37
CA GLY A 234 16.32 4.24 -9.50
C GLY A 234 15.38 5.34 -9.05
N GLU A 235 14.09 5.24 -9.36
CA GLU A 235 13.08 6.26 -9.14
C GLU A 235 12.06 5.87 -8.06
N THR A 236 11.39 6.89 -7.50
CA THR A 236 10.29 6.73 -6.53
C THR A 236 8.99 7.19 -7.16
N TYR A 237 7.87 6.52 -6.86
CA TYR A 237 6.53 6.86 -7.36
C TYR A 237 5.49 6.82 -6.26
N MET A 238 4.66 7.88 -6.22
CA MET A 238 3.43 7.92 -5.45
C MET A 238 2.32 7.20 -6.22
N LEU A 239 1.74 6.15 -5.63
CA LEU A 239 0.70 5.37 -6.31
C LEU A 239 -0.70 5.87 -5.95
N SER A 240 -1.17 6.88 -6.68
CA SER A 240 -2.50 7.46 -6.53
C SER A 240 -3.14 7.70 -7.90
N SER A 241 -4.43 7.40 -8.02
CA SER A 241 -5.25 7.79 -9.18
C SER A 241 -5.53 9.29 -9.24
N GLY A 242 -5.20 10.03 -8.19
CA GLY A 242 -5.53 11.45 -8.06
C GLY A 242 -7.00 11.72 -7.69
N HIS A 243 -7.78 10.68 -7.38
CA HIS A 243 -9.14 10.85 -6.87
C HIS A 243 -9.09 11.38 -5.43
N ARG A 244 -9.42 12.66 -5.27
CA ARG A 244 -9.44 13.29 -3.97
C ARG A 244 -10.75 12.98 -3.26
N MET A 245 -10.67 12.24 -2.16
CA MET A 245 -11.82 11.88 -1.32
C MET A 245 -11.48 12.08 0.15
N THR A 246 -12.42 12.66 0.91
CA THR A 246 -12.33 12.70 2.38
C THR A 246 -12.81 11.38 2.98
N TRP A 247 -12.52 11.15 4.27
CA TRP A 247 -13.10 9.99 4.96
C TRP A 247 -14.63 10.08 5.02
N GLY A 248 -15.19 11.30 5.05
CA GLY A 248 -16.63 11.52 4.92
C GLY A 248 -17.20 11.03 3.59
N ASP A 249 -16.49 11.29 2.48
CA ASP A 249 -16.88 10.81 1.16
C ASP A 249 -16.80 9.27 1.07
N VAL A 250 -15.76 8.67 1.65
CA VAL A 250 -15.62 7.21 1.75
C VAL A 250 -16.80 6.59 2.51
N ALA A 251 -17.15 7.17 3.66
CA ALA A 251 -18.30 6.73 4.46
C ALA A 251 -19.62 6.83 3.67
N ASN A 252 -19.81 7.92 2.90
CA ASN A 252 -20.98 8.08 2.04
C ASN A 252 -21.05 7.00 0.95
N VAL A 253 -19.93 6.58 0.37
CA VAL A 253 -19.89 5.48 -0.60
C VAL A 253 -20.40 4.18 0.03
N TYR A 254 -19.94 3.84 1.23
CA TYR A 254 -20.41 2.63 1.92
C TYR A 254 -21.88 2.76 2.36
N ALA A 255 -22.30 3.93 2.84
CA ALA A 255 -23.70 4.18 3.20
C ALA A 255 -24.62 3.99 1.99
N GLU A 256 -24.24 4.48 0.82
CA GLU A 256 -25.01 4.36 -0.42
C GLU A 256 -25.06 2.92 -0.92
N LEU A 257 -23.96 2.17 -0.86
CA LEU A 257 -23.86 0.82 -1.42
C LEU A 257 -24.43 -0.26 -0.47
N LEU A 258 -24.29 -0.07 0.84
CA LEU A 258 -24.62 -1.09 1.86
C LEU A 258 -25.76 -0.67 2.79
N GLY A 259 -26.18 0.59 2.78
CA GLY A 259 -27.16 1.12 3.74
C GLY A 259 -26.62 1.26 5.18
N VAL A 260 -25.32 1.12 5.39
CA VAL A 260 -24.72 1.29 6.73
C VAL A 260 -24.86 2.72 7.22
N LYS A 261 -25.26 2.88 8.47
CA LYS A 261 -25.31 4.20 9.12
C LYS A 261 -23.93 4.53 9.68
N VAL A 262 -23.39 5.68 9.32
CA VAL A 262 -22.10 6.18 9.86
C VAL A 262 -22.35 7.43 10.70
N GLU A 263 -21.90 7.42 11.94
CA GLU A 263 -21.98 8.54 12.86
C GLU A 263 -20.58 9.01 13.26
N TRP A 264 -20.33 10.30 13.08
CA TRP A 264 -19.06 10.94 13.40
C TRP A 264 -19.11 11.55 14.79
N VAL A 265 -18.28 11.02 15.71
CA VAL A 265 -18.32 11.39 17.13
C VAL A 265 -16.95 11.90 17.62
N PRO A 266 -16.91 12.71 18.69
CA PRO A 266 -15.65 13.09 19.33
C PRO A 266 -14.80 11.88 19.73
N LEU A 267 -13.46 12.04 19.74
CA LEU A 267 -12.52 10.95 19.98
C LEU A 267 -12.77 10.16 21.27
N ASN A 268 -13.11 10.86 22.36
CA ASN A 268 -13.44 10.22 23.63
C ASN A 268 -14.70 9.36 23.56
N GLU A 269 -15.72 9.82 22.85
CA GLU A 269 -16.95 9.08 22.61
C GLU A 269 -16.71 7.89 21.67
N TYR A 270 -15.92 8.09 20.61
CA TYR A 270 -15.49 7.02 19.70
C TYR A 270 -14.82 5.86 20.46
N ARG A 271 -13.87 6.18 21.34
CA ARG A 271 -13.19 5.20 22.18
C ARG A 271 -14.14 4.45 23.10
N ALA A 272 -15.11 5.16 23.70
CA ALA A 272 -16.09 4.56 24.60
C ALA A 272 -17.09 3.63 23.89
N LYS A 273 -17.45 3.95 22.63
CA LYS A 273 -18.44 3.19 21.85
C LYS A 273 -17.85 1.98 21.11
N THR A 274 -16.56 2.01 20.76
CA THR A 274 -15.98 0.99 19.85
C THR A 274 -15.02 0.03 20.53
N ASP A 275 -14.62 0.29 21.78
CA ASP A 275 -13.61 -0.47 22.55
C ASP A 275 -12.32 -0.73 21.73
N LYS A 276 -12.05 0.12 20.73
CA LYS A 276 -10.87 0.01 19.88
C LYS A 276 -9.71 0.73 20.55
N GLY A 277 -8.75 -0.03 21.05
CA GLY A 277 -7.51 0.44 21.65
C GLY A 277 -6.53 1.13 20.67
N TRP A 278 -7.01 1.51 19.49
CA TRP A 278 -6.23 2.10 18.39
C TRP A 278 -5.92 3.59 18.56
N GLY A 279 -6.07 4.15 19.78
CA GLY A 279 -5.96 5.59 20.02
C GLY A 279 -4.73 6.25 19.41
N ASP A 280 -3.59 5.58 19.45
CA ASP A 280 -2.32 6.18 19.04
C ASP A 280 -2.11 6.09 17.52
N SER A 281 -2.42 4.95 16.88
CA SER A 281 -2.37 4.84 15.40
C SER A 281 -3.31 5.80 14.70
N LEU A 282 -4.45 6.15 15.32
CA LEU A 282 -5.35 7.16 14.80
C LEU A 282 -4.69 8.54 14.74
N LEU A 283 -3.97 8.91 15.80
CA LEU A 283 -3.30 10.21 15.90
C LEU A 283 -2.10 10.32 14.95
N TYR A 284 -1.35 9.24 14.77
CA TYR A 284 -0.08 9.24 14.04
C TYR A 284 -0.15 8.76 12.59
N ASP A 285 -1.33 8.35 12.11
CA ASP A 285 -1.53 7.90 10.73
C ASP A 285 -2.80 8.49 10.11
N ARG A 286 -3.96 8.23 10.73
CA ARG A 286 -5.26 8.60 10.13
C ARG A 286 -5.64 10.07 10.31
N ASN A 287 -4.96 10.79 11.19
CA ASN A 287 -5.15 12.22 11.42
C ASN A 287 -4.37 13.11 10.42
N TYR A 288 -3.79 12.52 9.38
CA TYR A 288 -3.10 13.26 8.32
C TYR A 288 -3.92 13.30 7.04
N SER A 289 -3.89 14.45 6.35
CA SER A 289 -4.46 14.58 5.02
C SER A 289 -3.52 13.96 3.99
N ARG A 290 -4.03 13.08 3.14
CA ARG A 290 -3.21 12.28 2.20
C ARG A 290 -3.47 12.69 0.74
N GLU A 291 -3.36 13.98 0.45
CA GLU A 291 -3.43 14.49 -0.92
C GLU A 291 -2.11 14.29 -1.64
N VAL A 292 -2.13 13.72 -2.85
CA VAL A 292 -0.94 13.29 -3.59
C VAL A 292 -0.94 13.90 -4.99
N ASP A 293 0.22 14.40 -5.43
CA ASP A 293 0.49 14.69 -6.82
C ASP A 293 0.96 13.42 -7.54
N ASN A 294 0.24 12.99 -8.55
CA ASN A 294 0.56 11.80 -9.35
C ASN A 294 1.12 12.12 -10.74
N ALA A 295 1.49 13.37 -11.01
CA ALA A 295 1.93 13.81 -12.34
C ALA A 295 3.14 13.02 -12.86
N LYS A 296 4.11 12.69 -11.97
CA LYS A 296 5.27 11.86 -12.32
C LYS A 296 4.85 10.46 -12.77
N LEU A 297 3.96 9.83 -12.01
CA LEU A 297 3.42 8.51 -12.34
C LEU A 297 2.76 8.52 -13.73
N LEU A 298 1.85 9.46 -13.96
CA LEU A 298 1.13 9.58 -15.25
C LEU A 298 2.09 9.79 -16.42
N ARG A 299 3.03 10.71 -16.29
CA ARG A 299 4.02 11.00 -17.31
C ARG A 299 4.84 9.76 -17.68
N ASP A 300 5.36 9.03 -16.70
CA ASP A 300 6.32 7.96 -16.92
C ASP A 300 5.64 6.63 -17.27
N THR A 301 4.39 6.41 -16.82
CA THR A 301 3.61 5.23 -17.20
C THR A 301 2.87 5.41 -18.53
N GLY A 302 2.53 6.63 -18.90
CA GLY A 302 1.63 6.94 -20.01
C GLY A 302 0.15 6.72 -19.68
N LEU A 303 -0.17 6.44 -18.41
CA LEU A 303 -1.55 6.34 -17.93
C LEU A 303 -2.17 7.74 -17.86
N THR A 304 -3.48 7.79 -18.00
CA THR A 304 -4.30 8.98 -17.85
C THR A 304 -5.32 8.81 -16.72
N LYS A 305 -6.01 9.87 -16.34
CA LYS A 305 -7.04 9.78 -15.28
C LYS A 305 -8.19 8.86 -15.66
N GLU A 306 -8.47 8.74 -16.94
CA GLU A 306 -9.53 7.92 -17.52
C GLU A 306 -9.22 6.42 -17.44
N ASP A 307 -7.95 6.05 -17.25
CA ASP A 307 -7.52 4.66 -17.06
C ASP A 307 -7.85 4.14 -15.66
N PHE A 308 -8.19 5.02 -14.73
CA PHE A 308 -8.49 4.65 -13.35
C PHE A 308 -9.99 4.53 -13.09
N THR A 309 -10.35 3.42 -12.46
CA THR A 309 -11.72 3.20 -12.01
C THR A 309 -12.03 4.11 -10.83
N PRO A 310 -13.16 4.86 -10.84
CA PRO A 310 -13.60 5.63 -9.69
C PRO A 310 -13.76 4.74 -8.45
N PHE A 311 -13.40 5.25 -7.27
CA PHE A 311 -13.39 4.50 -6.02
C PHE A 311 -14.72 3.76 -5.75
N LYS A 312 -15.86 4.44 -5.93
CA LYS A 312 -17.19 3.84 -5.73
C LYS A 312 -17.42 2.60 -6.61
N GLU A 313 -16.98 2.66 -7.87
CA GLU A 313 -17.14 1.52 -8.80
C GLU A 313 -16.16 0.39 -8.45
N GLY A 314 -14.96 0.73 -7.98
CA GLY A 314 -14.02 -0.24 -7.41
C GLY A 314 -14.64 -0.98 -6.22
N ILE A 315 -15.17 -0.24 -5.22
CA ILE A 315 -15.85 -0.83 -4.05
C ILE A 315 -17.07 -1.66 -4.47
N ARG A 316 -17.88 -1.18 -5.42
CA ARG A 316 -19.01 -1.95 -5.96
C ARG A 316 -18.56 -3.30 -6.52
N THR A 317 -17.45 -3.33 -7.23
CA THR A 317 -16.86 -4.55 -7.76
C THR A 317 -16.47 -5.52 -6.64
N GLU A 318 -15.83 -5.01 -5.58
CA GLU A 318 -15.43 -5.83 -4.43
C GLU A 318 -16.62 -6.38 -3.65
N LEU A 319 -17.64 -5.55 -3.42
CA LEU A 319 -18.87 -5.97 -2.72
C LEU A 319 -19.64 -7.05 -3.49
N LYS A 320 -19.65 -6.99 -4.84
CA LYS A 320 -20.22 -8.05 -5.67
C LYS A 320 -19.48 -9.38 -5.54
N LYS A 321 -18.14 -9.36 -5.51
CA LYS A 321 -17.32 -10.56 -5.27
C LYS A 321 -17.63 -11.21 -3.92
N LEU A 322 -17.94 -10.38 -2.91
CA LEU A 322 -18.32 -10.82 -1.57
C LEU A 322 -19.81 -11.25 -1.48
N GLY A 323 -20.60 -11.10 -2.54
CA GLY A 323 -22.05 -11.35 -2.52
C GLY A 323 -22.80 -10.42 -1.56
N ALA A 324 -22.27 -9.21 -1.32
CA ALA A 324 -22.86 -8.26 -0.38
C ALA A 324 -23.89 -7.33 -1.06
N ILE A 325 -23.82 -7.21 -2.37
CA ILE A 325 -24.77 -6.48 -3.23
C ILE A 325 -25.02 -7.22 -4.54
#